data_6ab2650f1b01f209339ca4bef14be975
#
_entry.id   6ab2650f1b01f209339ca4bef14be975
#
_cell.length_a   1.000
_cell.length_b   1.000
_cell.length_c   1.000
_cell.angle_alpha   90.00
_cell.angle_beta   90.00
_cell.angle_gamma   90.00
#
_symmetry.space_group_name_H-M   'P 1'
#
loop_
_entity.id
_entity.type
_entity.pdbx_description
1 polymer ?
#
loop_
_entity_poly.entity_id
_entity_poly.type
_entity_poly.pdbx_seq_one_letter_code
_entity_poly.pdbx_strand_id
1 'polypeptide(L)'
;MRDATNPPEEVSSGKNIAYENFPVGSWLLPARLRPHIATFYQFARAADDIADSAELNTEEKISWLEQYEAVIKGEFAGENAPLKARDMAVSLAETNTTPQHCLDLLAAFKQDTIKLRYQNWQELIHYCELSAAPVGRFLLDLHGGSKDGYGASDALCVALQILNHLQDCQDDYQTLDRIYLPLDILEKHSAGVDELSASATTATLCHVFDEILVGVDKLMLEAVKLPAGLKSRRLAMESQIIINIANRLSQKLLLDDPLKNRVELSKSQYVVCFVSGVFQVLFR
;
A
#
# COMPACT_ATOMS: atom_id res chain seq x y z
N MET A 1 11.29 -24.31 -23.61
CA MET A 1 10.61 -23.13 -24.14
C MET A 1 9.22 -23.17 -23.55
N ARG A 2 8.96 -22.40 -22.46
CA ARG A 2 7.61 -22.20 -21.96
C ARG A 2 6.91 -21.26 -22.93
N ASP A 3 5.66 -21.54 -23.20
CA ASP A 3 4.82 -20.74 -24.10
C ASP A 3 4.57 -19.38 -23.41
N ALA A 4 5.10 -18.31 -23.97
CA ALA A 4 5.02 -16.95 -23.41
C ALA A 4 3.60 -16.35 -23.47
N THR A 5 2.59 -17.16 -23.72
CA THR A 5 1.21 -16.73 -23.98
C THR A 5 0.26 -16.83 -22.80
N ASN A 6 0.67 -17.44 -21.68
CA ASN A 6 -0.18 -17.47 -20.47
C ASN A 6 0.36 -16.51 -19.41
N PRO A 7 -0.46 -15.56 -18.92
CA PRO A 7 -0.08 -14.68 -17.84
C PRO A 7 0.27 -15.50 -16.59
N PRO A 8 1.22 -15.04 -15.78
CA PRO A 8 1.52 -15.65 -14.48
C PRO A 8 0.40 -15.34 -13.46
N GLU A 9 -0.86 -15.54 -13.82
CA GLU A 9 -2.03 -15.30 -12.98
C GLU A 9 -2.10 -16.24 -11.76
N GLU A 10 -1.18 -17.21 -11.66
CA GLU A 10 -1.11 -18.19 -10.57
C GLU A 10 0.14 -18.05 -9.68
N VAL A 11 1.02 -17.09 -9.95
CA VAL A 11 2.19 -16.86 -9.09
C VAL A 11 1.77 -16.00 -7.90
N SER A 12 1.15 -16.61 -6.91
CA SER A 12 0.86 -15.97 -5.64
C SER A 12 2.15 -15.83 -4.83
N SER A 13 2.53 -14.61 -4.40
CA SER A 13 3.63 -14.37 -3.45
C SER A 13 3.36 -14.97 -2.06
N GLY A 14 2.23 -15.68 -1.86
CA GLY A 14 1.83 -16.25 -0.58
C GLY A 14 1.26 -15.23 0.43
N LYS A 15 1.37 -13.94 0.15
CA LYS A 15 0.74 -12.90 0.97
C LYS A 15 -0.77 -12.89 0.65
N ASN A 16 -1.63 -13.05 1.63
CA ASN A 16 -3.10 -13.03 1.49
C ASN A 16 -3.69 -11.77 2.14
N ILE A 17 -5.01 -11.56 1.99
CA ILE A 17 -5.74 -10.42 2.57
C ILE A 17 -5.46 -10.23 4.08
N ALA A 18 -5.07 -11.28 4.80
CA ALA A 18 -4.73 -11.21 6.22
C ALA A 18 -3.38 -10.54 6.50
N TYR A 19 -2.57 -10.30 5.47
CA TYR A 19 -1.28 -9.62 5.56
C TYR A 19 -1.43 -8.09 5.57
N GLU A 20 -2.58 -7.59 5.10
CA GLU A 20 -2.86 -6.16 5.06
C GLU A 20 -3.14 -5.60 6.46
N ASN A 21 -2.55 -4.46 6.79
CA ASN A 21 -2.78 -3.76 8.07
C ASN A 21 -4.18 -3.11 8.17
N PHE A 22 -5.01 -3.21 7.12
CA PHE A 22 -6.36 -2.66 7.12
C PHE A 22 -7.36 -3.65 6.50
N PRO A 23 -8.64 -3.61 6.88
CA PRO A 23 -9.64 -4.54 6.39
C PRO A 23 -10.01 -4.24 4.93
N VAL A 24 -9.49 -5.03 3.99
CA VAL A 24 -9.86 -4.94 2.58
C VAL A 24 -11.31 -5.42 2.41
N GLY A 25 -12.18 -4.55 1.87
CA GLY A 25 -13.59 -4.91 1.63
C GLY A 25 -14.43 -5.06 2.91
N SER A 26 -14.14 -4.23 3.93
CA SER A 26 -14.89 -4.19 5.18
C SER A 26 -16.41 -4.22 5.00
N TRP A 27 -17.11 -4.97 5.86
CA TRP A 27 -18.57 -5.02 5.89
C TRP A 27 -19.23 -3.65 6.20
N LEU A 28 -18.47 -2.70 6.75
CA LEU A 28 -18.92 -1.33 6.95
C LEU A 28 -19.21 -0.63 5.62
N LEU A 29 -18.48 -0.95 4.56
CA LEU A 29 -18.67 -0.34 3.26
C LEU A 29 -19.98 -0.83 2.58
N PRO A 30 -20.63 0.00 1.75
CA PRO A 30 -21.86 -0.36 1.05
C PRO A 30 -21.71 -1.66 0.25
N ALA A 31 -22.66 -2.60 0.40
CA ALA A 31 -22.60 -3.90 -0.25
C ALA A 31 -22.40 -3.83 -1.76
N ARG A 32 -23.03 -2.82 -2.42
CA ARG A 32 -22.92 -2.58 -3.87
C ARG A 32 -21.50 -2.20 -4.34
N LEU A 33 -20.67 -1.63 -3.45
CA LEU A 33 -19.31 -1.18 -3.78
C LEU A 33 -18.23 -2.23 -3.48
N ARG A 34 -18.53 -3.20 -2.62
CA ARG A 34 -17.57 -4.24 -2.21
C ARG A 34 -17.01 -5.06 -3.38
N PRO A 35 -17.81 -5.47 -4.40
CA PRO A 35 -17.24 -6.18 -5.55
C PRO A 35 -16.17 -5.35 -6.27
N HIS A 36 -16.41 -4.05 -6.48
CA HIS A 36 -15.46 -3.16 -7.15
C HIS A 36 -14.18 -2.95 -6.33
N ILE A 37 -14.31 -2.87 -5.00
CA ILE A 37 -13.15 -2.80 -4.08
C ILE A 37 -12.33 -4.10 -4.15
N ALA A 38 -13.00 -5.25 -4.15
CA ALA A 38 -12.35 -6.54 -4.28
C ALA A 38 -11.63 -6.69 -5.63
N THR A 39 -12.25 -6.23 -6.73
CA THR A 39 -11.65 -6.23 -8.07
C THR A 39 -10.40 -5.34 -8.11
N PHE A 40 -10.47 -4.13 -7.54
CA PHE A 40 -9.32 -3.23 -7.46
C PHE A 40 -8.17 -3.85 -6.64
N TYR A 41 -8.48 -4.46 -5.49
CA TYR A 41 -7.48 -5.18 -4.69
C TYR A 41 -6.85 -6.33 -5.46
N GLN A 42 -7.65 -7.15 -6.16
CA GLN A 42 -7.13 -8.26 -6.97
C GLN A 42 -6.25 -7.79 -8.12
N PHE A 43 -6.62 -6.67 -8.75
CA PHE A 43 -5.80 -6.03 -9.78
C PHE A 43 -4.46 -5.56 -9.23
N ALA A 44 -4.49 -4.77 -8.14
CA ALA A 44 -3.28 -4.27 -7.50
C ALA A 44 -2.36 -5.42 -7.06
N ARG A 45 -2.94 -6.44 -6.42
CA ARG A 45 -2.19 -7.60 -5.94
C ARG A 45 -1.55 -8.40 -7.07
N ALA A 46 -2.28 -8.65 -8.17
CA ALA A 46 -1.72 -9.37 -9.31
C ALA A 46 -0.58 -8.60 -9.98
N ALA A 47 -0.67 -7.27 -10.05
CA ALA A 47 0.41 -6.43 -10.59
C ALA A 47 1.63 -6.39 -9.65
N ASP A 48 1.42 -6.36 -8.34
CA ASP A 48 2.46 -6.46 -7.31
C ASP A 48 3.18 -7.81 -7.38
N ASP A 49 2.44 -8.92 -7.47
CA ASP A 49 2.99 -10.27 -7.62
C ASP A 49 3.87 -10.42 -8.88
N ILE A 50 3.54 -9.72 -9.98
CA ILE A 50 4.39 -9.65 -11.17
C ILE A 50 5.71 -8.92 -10.86
N ALA A 51 5.64 -7.77 -10.19
CA ALA A 51 6.81 -6.97 -9.84
C ALA A 51 7.75 -7.72 -8.87
N ASP A 52 7.19 -8.52 -7.96
CA ASP A 52 7.93 -9.27 -6.93
C ASP A 52 8.36 -10.67 -7.39
N SER A 53 7.89 -11.15 -8.57
CA SER A 53 8.19 -12.50 -9.03
C SER A 53 9.69 -12.78 -9.09
N ALA A 54 10.12 -13.85 -8.44
CA ALA A 54 11.49 -14.36 -8.57
C ALA A 54 11.73 -15.18 -9.88
N GLU A 55 10.64 -15.56 -10.57
CA GLU A 55 10.71 -16.39 -11.80
C GLU A 55 10.86 -15.53 -13.06
N LEU A 56 10.49 -14.25 -13.02
CA LEU A 56 10.52 -13.33 -14.14
C LEU A 56 11.74 -12.41 -14.07
N ASN A 57 12.38 -12.19 -15.21
CA ASN A 57 13.39 -11.15 -15.33
C ASN A 57 12.74 -9.75 -15.46
N THR A 58 13.55 -8.70 -15.35
CA THR A 58 13.05 -7.30 -15.35
C THR A 58 12.27 -6.95 -16.62
N GLU A 59 12.72 -7.41 -17.79
CA GLU A 59 12.06 -7.12 -19.08
C GLU A 59 10.70 -7.81 -19.17
N GLU A 60 10.60 -9.05 -18.72
CA GLU A 60 9.35 -9.81 -18.64
C GLU A 60 8.36 -9.17 -17.69
N LYS A 61 8.81 -8.74 -16.49
CA LYS A 61 7.98 -8.01 -15.52
C LYS A 61 7.39 -6.73 -16.12
N ILE A 62 8.24 -5.91 -16.73
CA ILE A 62 7.82 -4.66 -17.37
C ILE A 62 6.83 -4.97 -18.51
N SER A 63 7.11 -5.95 -19.37
CA SER A 63 6.21 -6.31 -20.46
C SER A 63 4.82 -6.74 -19.98
N TRP A 64 4.73 -7.49 -18.87
CA TRP A 64 3.44 -7.86 -18.26
C TRP A 64 2.70 -6.65 -17.69
N LEU A 65 3.39 -5.77 -16.96
CA LEU A 65 2.81 -4.56 -16.40
C LEU A 65 2.35 -3.57 -17.48
N GLU A 66 3.04 -3.52 -18.63
CA GLU A 66 2.62 -2.75 -19.81
C GLU A 66 1.36 -3.32 -20.47
N GLN A 67 1.18 -4.65 -20.49
CA GLN A 67 -0.06 -5.26 -20.95
C GLN A 67 -1.23 -4.90 -20.03
N TYR A 68 -1.05 -4.91 -18.69
CA TYR A 68 -2.04 -4.41 -17.75
C TYR A 68 -2.39 -2.95 -18.02
N GLU A 69 -1.39 -2.12 -18.25
CA GLU A 69 -1.57 -0.69 -18.56
C GLU A 69 -2.35 -0.48 -19.86
N ALA A 70 -2.02 -1.22 -20.93
CA ALA A 70 -2.71 -1.14 -22.21
C ALA A 70 -4.19 -1.52 -22.10
N VAL A 71 -4.53 -2.53 -21.26
CA VAL A 71 -5.92 -2.89 -20.96
C VAL A 71 -6.64 -1.78 -20.24
N ILE A 72 -6.04 -1.20 -19.20
CA ILE A 72 -6.63 -0.09 -18.42
C ILE A 72 -6.84 1.16 -19.27
N LYS A 73 -5.96 1.42 -20.26
CA LYS A 73 -6.09 2.50 -21.24
C LYS A 73 -7.09 2.21 -22.35
N GLY A 74 -7.59 0.96 -22.47
CA GLY A 74 -8.47 0.54 -23.56
C GLY A 74 -7.74 0.33 -24.89
N GLU A 75 -6.42 0.22 -24.90
CA GLU A 75 -5.58 0.01 -26.09
C GLU A 75 -5.42 -1.48 -26.43
N PHE A 76 -5.66 -2.36 -25.47
CA PHE A 76 -5.60 -3.81 -25.62
C PHE A 76 -6.86 -4.46 -25.07
N ALA A 77 -7.58 -5.18 -25.91
CA ALA A 77 -8.80 -5.90 -25.56
C ALA A 77 -8.78 -7.29 -26.24
N GLY A 78 -9.50 -8.25 -25.64
CA GLY A 78 -9.65 -9.60 -26.20
C GLY A 78 -9.39 -10.70 -25.18
N GLU A 79 -9.50 -11.95 -25.63
CA GLU A 79 -9.39 -13.12 -24.75
C GLU A 79 -7.97 -13.31 -24.17
N ASN A 80 -6.95 -12.82 -24.88
CA ASN A 80 -5.55 -12.91 -24.45
C ASN A 80 -5.11 -11.78 -23.51
N ALA A 81 -5.97 -10.82 -23.22
CA ALA A 81 -5.64 -9.74 -22.26
C ALA A 81 -5.69 -10.28 -20.82
N PRO A 82 -4.79 -9.82 -19.92
CA PRO A 82 -4.76 -10.27 -18.53
C PRO A 82 -6.12 -10.14 -17.85
N LEU A 83 -6.60 -11.24 -17.25
CA LEU A 83 -7.96 -11.32 -16.69
C LEU A 83 -8.21 -10.24 -15.62
N LYS A 84 -7.29 -10.06 -14.68
CA LYS A 84 -7.43 -9.07 -13.60
C LYS A 84 -7.49 -7.63 -14.13
N ALA A 85 -6.74 -7.33 -15.19
CA ALA A 85 -6.81 -6.02 -15.83
C ALA A 85 -8.15 -5.81 -16.57
N ARG A 86 -8.68 -6.85 -17.24
CA ARG A 86 -10.01 -6.82 -17.89
C ARG A 86 -11.13 -6.59 -16.86
N ASP A 87 -11.14 -7.38 -15.78
CA ASP A 87 -12.12 -7.25 -14.71
C ASP A 87 -12.09 -5.83 -14.12
N MET A 88 -10.88 -5.28 -13.95
CA MET A 88 -10.72 -3.91 -13.45
C MET A 88 -11.24 -2.87 -14.45
N ALA A 89 -10.95 -3.01 -15.74
CA ALA A 89 -11.46 -2.11 -16.78
C ALA A 89 -12.99 -2.09 -16.83
N VAL A 90 -13.64 -3.26 -16.68
CA VAL A 90 -15.10 -3.37 -16.57
C VAL A 90 -15.59 -2.64 -15.32
N SER A 91 -14.96 -2.87 -14.17
CA SER A 91 -15.32 -2.21 -12.90
C SER A 91 -15.19 -0.68 -12.96
N LEU A 92 -14.14 -0.16 -13.63
CA LEU A 92 -13.98 1.29 -13.85
C LEU A 92 -15.10 1.86 -14.71
N ALA A 93 -15.50 1.17 -15.77
CA ALA A 93 -16.59 1.58 -16.65
C ALA A 93 -17.94 1.58 -15.91
N GLU A 94 -18.24 0.54 -15.13
CA GLU A 94 -19.49 0.41 -14.37
C GLU A 94 -19.63 1.49 -13.27
N THR A 95 -18.51 1.89 -12.67
CA THR A 95 -18.48 2.86 -11.57
C THR A 95 -18.21 4.30 -12.03
N ASN A 96 -17.85 4.48 -13.29
CA ASN A 96 -17.39 5.75 -13.85
C ASN A 96 -16.21 6.36 -13.03
N THR A 97 -15.35 5.47 -12.51
CA THR A 97 -14.16 5.86 -11.76
C THR A 97 -12.98 6.05 -12.73
N THR A 98 -12.12 7.03 -12.46
CA THR A 98 -10.96 7.30 -13.31
C THR A 98 -9.99 6.11 -13.36
N PRO A 99 -9.40 5.77 -14.51
CA PRO A 99 -8.35 4.76 -14.63
C PRO A 99 -7.02 5.20 -13.99
N GLN A 100 -6.86 6.50 -13.67
CA GLN A 100 -5.58 7.06 -13.21
C GLN A 100 -5.04 6.34 -11.97
N HIS A 101 -5.90 5.92 -11.04
CA HIS A 101 -5.48 5.21 -9.83
C HIS A 101 -4.80 3.87 -10.14
N CYS A 102 -5.30 3.15 -11.15
CA CYS A 102 -4.68 1.91 -11.63
C CYS A 102 -3.35 2.19 -12.34
N LEU A 103 -3.29 3.27 -13.14
CA LEU A 103 -2.08 3.66 -13.87
C LEU A 103 -0.96 4.11 -12.92
N ASP A 104 -1.30 4.83 -11.84
CA ASP A 104 -0.35 5.25 -10.82
C ASP A 104 0.26 4.03 -10.11
N LEU A 105 -0.57 3.04 -9.72
CA LEU A 105 -0.09 1.79 -9.13
C LEU A 105 0.83 1.02 -10.09
N LEU A 106 0.46 0.89 -11.37
CA LEU A 106 1.31 0.23 -12.35
C LEU A 106 2.64 0.96 -12.56
N ALA A 107 2.66 2.29 -12.48
CA ALA A 107 3.90 3.06 -12.52
C ALA A 107 4.80 2.74 -11.31
N ALA A 108 4.23 2.64 -10.10
CA ALA A 108 4.97 2.22 -8.91
C ALA A 108 5.54 0.81 -9.05
N PHE A 109 4.72 -0.17 -9.48
CA PHE A 109 5.17 -1.55 -9.64
C PHE A 109 6.24 -1.69 -10.74
N LYS A 110 6.16 -0.92 -11.83
CA LYS A 110 7.26 -0.86 -12.80
C LYS A 110 8.52 -0.25 -12.18
N GLN A 111 8.39 0.77 -11.34
CA GLN A 111 9.53 1.32 -10.61
C GLN A 111 10.19 0.28 -9.71
N ASP A 112 9.43 -0.56 -9.02
CA ASP A 112 9.93 -1.62 -8.14
C ASP A 112 10.75 -2.70 -8.86
N THR A 113 10.57 -2.84 -10.18
CA THR A 113 11.39 -3.78 -10.97
C THR A 113 12.82 -3.28 -11.23
N ILE A 114 13.06 -1.97 -11.09
CA ILE A 114 14.35 -1.34 -11.47
C ILE A 114 14.97 -0.49 -10.35
N LYS A 115 14.17 0.06 -9.43
CA LYS A 115 14.63 0.95 -8.38
C LYS A 115 14.63 0.24 -7.03
N LEU A 116 15.80 -0.03 -6.50
CA LEU A 116 15.98 -0.80 -5.27
C LEU A 116 16.26 0.07 -4.04
N ARG A 117 16.52 1.38 -4.23
CA ARG A 117 16.94 2.31 -3.16
C ARG A 117 16.34 3.68 -3.34
N TYR A 118 16.08 4.38 -2.26
CA TYR A 118 15.55 5.74 -2.19
C TYR A 118 16.57 6.67 -1.54
N GLN A 119 16.94 7.75 -2.24
CA GLN A 119 18.03 8.62 -1.80
C GLN A 119 17.66 9.45 -0.58
N ASN A 120 16.40 9.86 -0.48
CA ASN A 120 15.93 10.75 0.58
C ASN A 120 14.43 10.55 0.86
N TRP A 121 13.96 11.19 1.94
CA TRP A 121 12.57 11.15 2.35
C TRP A 121 11.59 11.55 1.24
N GLN A 122 11.90 12.61 0.48
CA GLN A 122 10.99 13.10 -0.57
C GLN A 122 10.82 12.09 -1.71
N GLU A 123 11.87 11.38 -2.02
CA GLU A 123 11.83 10.33 -3.05
C GLU A 123 11.00 9.13 -2.60
N LEU A 124 11.08 8.75 -1.32
CA LEU A 124 10.21 7.74 -0.73
C LEU A 124 8.74 8.18 -0.72
N ILE A 125 8.46 9.43 -0.32
CA ILE A 125 7.11 9.99 -0.37
C ILE A 125 6.54 9.93 -1.78
N HIS A 126 7.30 10.36 -2.78
CA HIS A 126 6.84 10.32 -4.18
C HIS A 126 6.51 8.89 -4.66
N TYR A 127 7.30 7.90 -4.25
CA TYR A 127 6.97 6.50 -4.50
C TYR A 127 5.66 6.09 -3.81
N CYS A 128 5.48 6.41 -2.54
CA CYS A 128 4.26 6.10 -1.80
C CYS A 128 3.02 6.82 -2.36
N GLU A 129 3.18 7.99 -2.97
CA GLU A 129 2.12 8.70 -3.69
C GLU A 129 1.63 7.92 -4.93
N LEU A 130 2.48 7.09 -5.52
CA LEU A 130 2.13 6.21 -6.64
C LEU A 130 1.68 4.82 -6.18
N SER A 131 2.29 4.26 -5.12
CA SER A 131 2.05 2.88 -4.70
C SER A 131 0.92 2.72 -3.67
N ALA A 132 0.60 3.76 -2.91
CA ALA A 132 -0.38 3.69 -1.82
C ALA A 132 -1.52 4.71 -1.92
N ALA A 133 -1.24 5.98 -2.23
CA ALA A 133 -2.27 7.02 -2.32
C ALA A 133 -3.41 6.69 -3.30
N PRO A 134 -3.18 6.02 -4.46
CA PRO A 134 -4.23 5.63 -5.38
C PRO A 134 -5.32 4.74 -4.76
N VAL A 135 -4.99 3.94 -3.73
CA VAL A 135 -5.95 3.09 -3.02
C VAL A 135 -6.99 3.95 -2.30
N GLY A 136 -6.55 4.94 -1.56
CA GLY A 136 -7.45 5.88 -0.86
C GLY A 136 -8.26 6.73 -1.83
N ARG A 137 -7.63 7.26 -2.88
CA ARG A 137 -8.29 8.05 -3.93
C ARG A 137 -9.38 7.24 -4.65
N PHE A 138 -9.09 5.98 -4.99
CA PHE A 138 -10.08 5.06 -5.59
C PHE A 138 -11.29 4.87 -4.68
N LEU A 139 -11.08 4.63 -3.39
CA LEU A 139 -12.16 4.50 -2.41
C LEU A 139 -12.99 5.78 -2.30
N LEU A 140 -12.37 6.96 -2.33
CA LEU A 140 -13.07 8.25 -2.30
C LEU A 140 -13.93 8.43 -3.54
N ASP A 141 -13.39 8.22 -4.73
CA ASP A 141 -14.11 8.37 -6.00
C ASP A 141 -15.28 7.37 -6.10
N LEU A 142 -15.03 6.11 -5.74
CA LEU A 142 -16.06 5.06 -5.74
C LEU A 142 -17.24 5.38 -4.81
N HIS A 143 -17.02 6.15 -3.74
CA HIS A 143 -18.07 6.63 -2.83
C HIS A 143 -18.68 7.98 -3.24
N GLY A 144 -18.30 8.53 -4.40
CA GLY A 144 -18.76 9.84 -4.87
C GLY A 144 -18.21 11.00 -4.03
N GLY A 145 -17.00 10.83 -3.50
CA GLY A 145 -16.27 11.83 -2.72
C GLY A 145 -15.75 12.99 -3.56
N SER A 146 -15.33 14.07 -2.89
CA SER A 146 -14.66 15.20 -3.51
C SER A 146 -13.15 14.96 -3.53
N LYS A 147 -12.48 15.46 -4.58
CA LYS A 147 -11.01 15.53 -4.64
C LYS A 147 -10.39 16.34 -3.49
N ASP A 148 -11.17 17.21 -2.84
CA ASP A 148 -10.72 17.94 -1.64
C ASP A 148 -10.31 17.00 -0.49
N GLY A 149 -10.83 15.76 -0.48
CA GLY A 149 -10.44 14.71 0.48
C GLY A 149 -9.12 14.02 0.16
N TYR A 150 -8.55 14.22 -1.02
CA TYR A 150 -7.36 13.49 -1.45
C TYR A 150 -6.17 13.76 -0.52
N GLY A 151 -5.87 15.01 -0.18
CA GLY A 151 -4.71 15.33 0.65
C GLY A 151 -4.65 14.57 1.97
N ALA A 152 -5.78 14.50 2.69
CA ALA A 152 -5.86 13.76 3.95
C ALA A 152 -5.86 12.24 3.74
N SER A 153 -6.44 11.76 2.64
CA SER A 153 -6.43 10.34 2.25
C SER A 153 -5.04 9.88 1.85
N ASP A 154 -4.34 10.68 1.04
CA ASP A 154 -2.97 10.42 0.59
C ASP A 154 -2.04 10.35 1.80
N ALA A 155 -2.14 11.30 2.72
CA ALA A 155 -1.35 11.30 3.95
C ALA A 155 -1.55 10.02 4.78
N LEU A 156 -2.79 9.52 4.88
CA LEU A 156 -3.07 8.25 5.55
C LEU A 156 -2.45 7.06 4.83
N CYS A 157 -2.64 6.97 3.51
CA CYS A 157 -2.12 5.86 2.71
C CYS A 157 -0.60 5.83 2.69
N VAL A 158 0.05 7.00 2.54
CA VAL A 158 1.51 7.13 2.59
C VAL A 158 2.05 6.74 3.96
N ALA A 159 1.40 7.20 5.05
CA ALA A 159 1.79 6.82 6.41
C ALA A 159 1.71 5.29 6.62
N LEU A 160 0.63 4.65 6.17
CA LEU A 160 0.46 3.20 6.25
C LEU A 160 1.54 2.45 5.46
N GLN A 161 1.85 2.93 4.25
CA GLN A 161 2.87 2.31 3.40
C GLN A 161 4.26 2.39 4.05
N ILE A 162 4.61 3.54 4.62
CA ILE A 162 5.89 3.68 5.33
C ILE A 162 5.93 2.77 6.57
N LEU A 163 4.83 2.64 7.32
CA LEU A 163 4.75 1.69 8.43
C LEU A 163 4.94 0.25 7.97
N ASN A 164 4.35 -0.15 6.82
CA ASN A 164 4.57 -1.47 6.21
C ASN A 164 6.04 -1.67 5.84
N HIS A 165 6.68 -0.68 5.22
CA HIS A 165 8.11 -0.75 4.90
C HIS A 165 9.01 -0.90 6.13
N LEU A 166 8.63 -0.30 7.27
CA LEU A 166 9.35 -0.52 8.53
C LEU A 166 9.14 -1.92 9.09
N GLN A 167 7.92 -2.48 8.97
CA GLN A 167 7.61 -3.84 9.42
C GLN A 167 8.35 -4.90 8.61
N ASP A 168 8.49 -4.68 7.31
CA ASP A 168 8.96 -5.66 6.34
C ASP A 168 10.41 -5.38 5.87
N CYS A 169 11.11 -4.37 6.45
CA CYS A 169 12.41 -3.88 5.97
C CYS A 169 13.49 -4.96 5.85
N GLN A 170 13.49 -5.95 6.74
CA GLN A 170 14.43 -7.08 6.67
C GLN A 170 14.07 -8.04 5.54
N ASP A 171 12.80 -8.42 5.43
CA ASP A 171 12.30 -9.33 4.41
C ASP A 171 12.47 -8.70 3.01
N ASP A 172 12.12 -7.42 2.83
CA ASP A 172 12.30 -6.69 1.57
C ASP A 172 13.77 -6.64 1.15
N TYR A 173 14.68 -6.41 2.11
CA TYR A 173 16.10 -6.43 1.83
C TYR A 173 16.62 -7.82 1.46
N GLN A 174 16.26 -8.86 2.23
CA GLN A 174 16.78 -10.20 2.05
C GLN A 174 16.20 -10.92 0.83
N THR A 175 14.94 -10.69 0.51
CA THR A 175 14.24 -11.42 -0.56
C THR A 175 14.21 -10.68 -1.89
N LEU A 176 14.14 -9.35 -1.87
CA LEU A 176 13.96 -8.51 -3.05
C LEU A 176 15.14 -7.56 -3.30
N ASP A 177 16.12 -7.52 -2.40
CA ASP A 177 17.21 -6.51 -2.38
C ASP A 177 16.66 -5.07 -2.44
N ARG A 178 15.46 -4.82 -1.90
CA ARG A 178 14.83 -3.50 -1.84
C ARG A 178 15.00 -2.86 -0.46
N ILE A 179 15.28 -1.55 -0.44
CA ILE A 179 15.40 -0.76 0.78
C ILE A 179 14.58 0.51 0.63
N TYR A 180 13.50 0.59 1.40
CA TYR A 180 12.62 1.74 1.46
C TYR A 180 13.02 2.73 2.58
N LEU A 181 14.09 2.45 3.32
CA LEU A 181 14.67 3.42 4.25
C LEU A 181 15.49 4.45 3.44
N PRO A 182 15.25 5.77 3.61
CA PRO A 182 16.01 6.80 2.88
C PRO A 182 17.50 6.74 3.19
N LEU A 183 18.35 6.71 2.15
CA LEU A 183 19.79 6.57 2.30
C LEU A 183 20.42 7.75 3.04
N ASP A 184 19.91 8.97 2.87
CA ASP A 184 20.38 10.16 3.59
C ASP A 184 20.12 10.07 5.11
N ILE A 185 19.02 9.43 5.53
CA ILE A 185 18.71 9.18 6.95
C ILE A 185 19.65 8.08 7.49
N LEU A 186 19.87 7.01 6.73
CA LEU A 186 20.85 5.97 7.10
C LEU A 186 22.24 6.59 7.30
N GLU A 187 22.73 7.37 6.34
CA GLU A 187 24.03 8.05 6.41
C GLU A 187 24.12 9.00 7.61
N LYS A 188 23.09 9.82 7.84
CA LYS A 188 23.00 10.74 8.96
C LYS A 188 23.20 10.06 10.32
N HIS A 189 22.65 8.86 10.48
CA HIS A 189 22.75 8.08 11.72
C HIS A 189 23.91 7.08 11.70
N SER A 190 24.76 7.10 10.66
CA SER A 190 25.88 6.16 10.47
C SER A 190 25.44 4.69 10.49
N ALA A 191 24.22 4.42 10.00
CA ALA A 191 23.68 3.07 9.87
C ALA A 191 24.04 2.49 8.50
N GLY A 192 24.56 1.27 8.48
CA GLY A 192 24.82 0.53 7.25
C GLY A 192 23.59 -0.21 6.77
N VAL A 193 23.44 -0.35 5.46
CA VAL A 193 22.38 -1.15 4.85
C VAL A 193 22.44 -2.62 5.29
N ASP A 194 23.63 -3.15 5.48
CA ASP A 194 23.91 -4.51 5.93
C ASP A 194 23.39 -4.79 7.35
N GLU A 195 23.16 -3.75 8.16
CA GLU A 195 22.54 -3.88 9.47
C GLU A 195 21.11 -4.45 9.40
N LEU A 196 20.42 -4.32 8.26
CA LEU A 196 19.11 -4.94 8.02
C LEU A 196 19.16 -6.49 8.02
N SER A 197 20.36 -7.09 7.88
CA SER A 197 20.55 -8.53 8.02
C SER A 197 20.80 -8.98 9.46
N ALA A 198 20.86 -8.07 10.42
CA ALA A 198 21.09 -8.41 11.82
C ALA A 198 19.89 -9.15 12.43
N SER A 199 20.14 -9.94 13.47
CA SER A 199 19.09 -10.65 14.22
C SER A 199 18.28 -9.74 15.17
N ALA A 200 18.65 -8.48 15.27
CA ALA A 200 17.98 -7.45 16.05
C ALA A 200 18.39 -6.07 15.57
N THR A 201 17.49 -5.10 15.74
CA THR A 201 17.74 -3.70 15.39
C THR A 201 18.91 -3.15 16.18
N THR A 202 19.90 -2.59 15.48
CA THR A 202 21.07 -1.93 16.08
C THR A 202 20.69 -0.56 16.66
N ALA A 203 21.56 0.02 17.47
CA ALA A 203 21.32 1.36 18.02
C ALA A 203 21.25 2.44 16.92
N THR A 204 22.04 2.30 15.86
CA THR A 204 22.04 3.19 14.68
C THR A 204 20.75 3.08 13.90
N LEU A 205 20.26 1.86 13.62
CA LEU A 205 18.94 1.64 12.98
C LEU A 205 17.77 2.10 13.85
N CYS A 206 17.82 1.99 15.18
CA CYS A 206 16.78 2.56 16.05
C CYS A 206 16.61 4.06 15.78
N HIS A 207 17.69 4.82 15.68
CA HIS A 207 17.62 6.25 15.38
C HIS A 207 17.06 6.54 13.97
N VAL A 208 17.35 5.67 13.01
CA VAL A 208 16.76 5.77 11.65
C VAL A 208 15.25 5.56 11.71
N PHE A 209 14.79 4.51 12.41
CA PHE A 209 13.36 4.23 12.57
C PHE A 209 12.65 5.35 13.32
N ASP A 210 13.24 5.88 14.40
CA ASP A 210 12.69 7.01 15.15
C ASP A 210 12.50 8.23 14.25
N GLU A 211 13.49 8.58 13.41
CA GLU A 211 13.36 9.72 12.49
C GLU A 211 12.29 9.51 11.43
N ILE A 212 12.18 8.29 10.86
CA ILE A 212 11.14 7.94 9.91
C ILE A 212 9.75 8.02 10.57
N LEU A 213 9.60 7.52 11.80
CA LEU A 213 8.35 7.59 12.56
C LEU A 213 7.93 9.03 12.90
N VAL A 214 8.88 9.93 13.13
CA VAL A 214 8.60 11.38 13.22
C VAL A 214 8.03 11.91 11.90
N GLY A 215 8.50 11.41 10.76
CA GLY A 215 7.93 11.73 9.44
C GLY A 215 6.50 11.21 9.29
N VAL A 216 6.23 9.98 9.74
CA VAL A 216 4.90 9.38 9.77
C VAL A 216 3.95 10.19 10.65
N ASP A 217 4.38 10.62 11.84
CA ASP A 217 3.55 11.45 12.74
C ASP A 217 3.10 12.75 12.07
N LYS A 218 3.98 13.38 11.26
CA LYS A 218 3.61 14.59 10.49
C LYS A 218 2.54 14.30 9.44
N LEU A 219 2.62 13.16 8.74
CA LEU A 219 1.56 12.72 7.82
C LEU A 219 0.24 12.47 8.57
N MET A 220 0.30 11.85 9.74
CA MET A 220 -0.88 11.56 10.56
C MET A 220 -1.59 12.83 11.05
N LEU A 221 -0.90 13.98 11.24
CA LEU A 221 -1.54 15.27 11.54
C LEU A 221 -2.49 15.74 10.41
N GLU A 222 -2.21 15.38 9.16
CA GLU A 222 -3.10 15.64 8.03
C GLU A 222 -4.18 14.56 7.92
N ALA A 223 -3.79 13.29 8.04
CA ALA A 223 -4.66 12.12 7.92
C ALA A 223 -5.87 12.15 8.87
N VAL A 224 -5.70 12.67 10.10
CA VAL A 224 -6.79 12.75 11.10
C VAL A 224 -7.94 13.67 10.70
N LYS A 225 -7.75 14.49 9.66
CA LYS A 225 -8.80 15.38 9.12
C LYS A 225 -9.77 14.61 8.20
N LEU A 226 -9.33 13.46 7.64
CA LEU A 226 -10.07 12.71 6.62
C LEU A 226 -11.52 12.37 7.04
N PRO A 227 -11.79 11.75 8.20
CA PRO A 227 -13.16 11.34 8.55
C PRO A 227 -14.16 12.50 8.63
N ALA A 228 -13.69 13.72 8.99
CA ALA A 228 -14.55 14.89 9.08
C ALA A 228 -14.95 15.45 7.71
N GLY A 229 -14.12 15.27 6.70
CA GLY A 229 -14.37 15.72 5.32
C GLY A 229 -15.26 14.78 4.51
N LEU A 230 -15.56 13.57 5.02
CA LEU A 230 -16.27 12.56 4.25
C LEU A 230 -17.80 12.67 4.39
N LYS A 231 -18.52 12.66 3.25
CA LYS A 231 -20.00 12.63 3.22
C LYS A 231 -20.55 11.28 3.67
N SER A 232 -19.85 10.19 3.36
CA SER A 232 -20.26 8.83 3.73
C SER A 232 -19.82 8.54 5.18
N ARG A 233 -20.80 8.45 6.11
CA ARG A 233 -20.53 8.06 7.50
C ARG A 233 -19.83 6.72 7.62
N ARG A 234 -20.14 5.77 6.72
CA ARG A 234 -19.52 4.45 6.71
C ARG A 234 -18.04 4.53 6.33
N LEU A 235 -17.72 5.30 5.28
CA LEU A 235 -16.34 5.54 4.88
C LEU A 235 -15.58 6.35 5.95
N ALA A 236 -16.24 7.29 6.62
CA ALA A 236 -15.66 8.03 7.74
C ALA A 236 -15.30 7.11 8.92
N MET A 237 -16.18 6.14 9.27
CA MET A 237 -15.89 5.14 10.29
C MET A 237 -14.71 4.25 9.88
N GLU A 238 -14.69 3.77 8.65
CA GLU A 238 -13.59 2.97 8.10
C GLU A 238 -12.26 3.73 8.18
N SER A 239 -12.24 4.98 7.68
CA SER A 239 -11.05 5.83 7.75
C SER A 239 -10.58 6.09 9.17
N GLN A 240 -11.50 6.31 10.12
CA GLN A 240 -11.15 6.51 11.53
C GLN A 240 -10.57 5.24 12.16
N ILE A 241 -11.09 4.07 11.83
CA ILE A 241 -10.54 2.78 12.27
C ILE A 241 -9.11 2.61 11.76
N ILE A 242 -8.88 2.90 10.47
CA ILE A 242 -7.56 2.80 9.85
C ILE A 242 -6.57 3.80 10.48
N ILE A 243 -7.00 5.03 10.78
CA ILE A 243 -6.20 6.02 11.54
C ILE A 243 -5.81 5.48 12.92
N ASN A 244 -6.74 4.85 13.63
CA ASN A 244 -6.47 4.26 14.94
C ASN A 244 -5.47 3.11 14.84
N ILE A 245 -5.57 2.28 13.79
CA ILE A 245 -4.64 1.19 13.48
C ILE A 245 -3.24 1.76 13.20
N ALA A 246 -3.13 2.76 12.31
CA ALA A 246 -1.86 3.40 11.96
C ALA A 246 -1.16 4.00 13.18
N ASN A 247 -1.89 4.76 14.01
CA ASN A 247 -1.35 5.32 15.24
C ASN A 247 -0.87 4.23 16.22
N ARG A 248 -1.63 3.15 16.36
CA ARG A 248 -1.27 2.05 17.25
C ARG A 248 -0.06 1.27 16.75
N LEU A 249 0.04 1.09 15.43
CA LEU A 249 1.17 0.43 14.80
C LEU A 249 2.45 1.27 14.92
N SER A 250 2.36 2.59 14.66
CA SER A 250 3.47 3.53 14.87
C SER A 250 4.00 3.46 16.29
N GLN A 251 3.11 3.49 17.30
CA GLN A 251 3.50 3.33 18.71
C GLN A 251 4.17 1.97 19.00
N LYS A 252 3.73 0.90 18.36
CA LYS A 252 4.38 -0.41 18.53
C LYS A 252 5.78 -0.45 17.91
N LEU A 253 5.96 0.14 16.74
CA LEU A 253 7.26 0.20 16.07
C LEU A 253 8.30 1.03 16.84
N LEU A 254 7.86 1.96 17.71
CA LEU A 254 8.76 2.65 18.66
C LEU A 254 9.22 1.76 19.82
N LEU A 255 8.53 0.65 20.12
CA LEU A 255 8.77 -0.17 21.31
C LEU A 255 9.26 -1.57 20.97
N ASP A 256 8.81 -2.13 19.87
CA ASP A 256 9.09 -3.49 19.43
C ASP A 256 10.13 -3.46 18.30
N ASP A 257 10.89 -4.53 18.18
CA ASP A 257 12.01 -4.67 17.24
C ASP A 257 11.55 -5.39 15.96
N PRO A 258 11.42 -4.69 14.81
CA PRO A 258 10.93 -5.29 13.57
C PRO A 258 11.89 -6.31 12.95
N LEU A 259 13.20 -6.27 13.29
CA LEU A 259 14.17 -7.27 12.83
C LEU A 259 14.07 -8.59 13.61
N LYS A 260 13.55 -8.55 14.84
CA LYS A 260 13.32 -9.78 15.61
C LYS A 260 12.05 -10.52 15.22
N ASN A 261 10.98 -9.77 15.05
CA ASN A 261 9.68 -10.28 14.67
C ASN A 261 8.89 -9.19 13.96
N ARG A 262 8.12 -9.56 12.94
CA ARG A 262 7.20 -8.61 12.31
C ARG A 262 6.29 -7.97 13.35
N VAL A 263 6.33 -6.63 13.44
CA VAL A 263 5.55 -5.86 14.42
C VAL A 263 4.10 -5.76 13.94
N GLU A 264 3.18 -6.45 14.62
CA GLU A 264 1.77 -6.50 14.23
C GLU A 264 0.86 -6.17 15.42
N LEU A 265 -0.35 -5.71 15.12
CA LEU A 265 -1.38 -5.54 16.14
C LEU A 265 -1.97 -6.90 16.51
N SER A 266 -2.22 -7.12 17.80
CA SER A 266 -2.99 -8.28 18.25
C SER A 266 -4.48 -8.15 17.84
N LYS A 267 -5.19 -9.28 17.77
CA LYS A 267 -6.64 -9.28 17.48
C LYS A 267 -7.44 -8.38 18.44
N SER A 268 -7.06 -8.33 19.71
CA SER A 268 -7.70 -7.44 20.70
C SER A 268 -7.45 -5.97 20.40
N GLN A 269 -6.24 -5.61 19.95
CA GLN A 269 -5.91 -4.24 19.54
C GLN A 269 -6.70 -3.82 18.30
N TYR A 270 -6.86 -4.71 17.30
CA TYR A 270 -7.75 -4.46 16.16
C TYR A 270 -9.20 -4.21 16.60
N VAL A 271 -9.74 -5.02 17.52
CA VAL A 271 -11.10 -4.81 18.06
C VAL A 271 -11.21 -3.46 18.77
N VAL A 272 -10.22 -3.06 19.56
CA VAL A 272 -10.21 -1.73 20.22
C VAL A 272 -10.18 -0.61 19.18
N CYS A 273 -9.33 -0.69 18.16
CA CYS A 273 -9.26 0.29 17.08
C CYS A 273 -10.61 0.40 16.34
N PHE A 274 -11.24 -0.74 16.06
CA PHE A 274 -12.56 -0.82 15.43
C PHE A 274 -13.63 -0.13 16.27
N VAL A 275 -13.81 -0.58 17.50
CA VAL A 275 -14.86 -0.04 18.41
C VAL A 275 -14.65 1.45 18.63
N SER A 276 -13.43 1.88 18.96
CA SER A 276 -13.15 3.30 19.19
C SER A 276 -13.35 4.15 17.93
N GLY A 277 -12.95 3.66 16.75
CA GLY A 277 -13.14 4.37 15.47
C GLY A 277 -14.61 4.58 15.13
N VAL A 278 -15.45 3.56 15.32
CA VAL A 278 -16.91 3.68 15.14
C VAL A 278 -17.50 4.72 16.12
N PHE A 279 -17.15 4.61 17.40
CA PHE A 279 -17.64 5.56 18.42
C PHE A 279 -17.20 6.99 18.14
N GLN A 280 -15.95 7.24 17.78
CA GLN A 280 -15.42 8.57 17.46
C GLN A 280 -16.19 9.27 16.34
N VAL A 281 -16.71 8.51 15.37
CA VAL A 281 -17.50 9.09 14.25
C VAL A 281 -18.99 9.22 14.60
N LEU A 282 -19.55 8.32 15.42
CA LEU A 282 -20.95 8.36 15.80
C LEU A 282 -21.27 9.50 16.78
N PHE A 283 -20.32 9.85 17.65
CA PHE A 283 -20.50 10.84 18.72
C PHE A 283 -19.72 12.16 18.48
N ARG A 284 -19.28 12.38 17.25
CA ARG A 284 -18.71 13.62 16.74
C ARG A 284 -19.84 14.53 16.22
#